data_e1cf58af6cfc65f7b75c79c52893e2e2
#
_entry.id   e1cf58af6cfc65f7b75c79c52893e2e2
#
_cell.length_a   1.000
_cell.length_b   1.000
_cell.length_c   1.000
_cell.angle_alpha   90.00
_cell.angle_beta   90.00
_cell.angle_gamma   90.00
#
_symmetry.space_group_name_H-M   'P 1'
#
loop_
_entity.id
_entity.type
_entity.pdbx_description
1 polymer ?
#
loop_
_entity_poly.entity_id
_entity_poly.type
_entity_poly.pdbx_seq_one_letter_code
_entity_poly.pdbx_strand_id
1 'polypeptide(L)'
;MLDGLVVRNVKIYDLDGNLAYKGDVDLKPTLDRIAKGVSDSHRNDGNTFGNFERKLPSKARGYYTEYVLRTPGLSGVGPQRIIMGRNDEVYYTPDHYVTFIRVK
;
A
#
# COMPACT_ATOMS: atom_id res chain seq x y z
N MET A 1 -1.48 -17.78 7.09
CA MET A 1 -1.74 -16.93 8.25
C MET A 1 -1.18 -15.54 8.03
N LEU A 2 -1.98 -14.52 8.25
CA LEU A 2 -1.58 -13.15 7.95
C LEU A 2 -0.92 -12.41 9.11
N ASP A 3 -0.66 -13.10 10.20
CA ASP A 3 -0.11 -12.49 11.42
C ASP A 3 1.28 -11.92 11.22
N GLY A 4 1.98 -12.33 10.17
CA GLY A 4 3.32 -11.84 9.88
C GLY A 4 3.39 -10.66 8.94
N LEU A 5 2.26 -10.05 8.56
CA LEU A 5 2.28 -8.95 7.59
C LEU A 5 2.49 -7.60 8.27
N VAL A 6 3.61 -7.48 8.98
CA VAL A 6 4.04 -6.24 9.62
C VAL A 6 5.34 -5.80 8.97
N VAL A 7 5.37 -4.57 8.48
CA VAL A 7 6.59 -3.97 7.94
C VAL A 7 7.23 -3.16 9.06
N ARG A 8 8.48 -3.46 9.38
CA ARG A 8 9.15 -2.89 10.54
C ARG A 8 9.99 -1.66 10.18
N ASN A 9 10.11 -0.75 11.14
CA ASN A 9 10.99 0.42 11.05
C ASN A 9 10.72 1.29 9.83
N VAL A 10 9.44 1.55 9.57
CA VAL A 10 9.02 2.38 8.45
C VAL A 10 9.10 3.84 8.85
N LYS A 11 9.57 4.69 7.93
CA LYS A 11 9.49 6.14 8.08
C LYS A 11 8.60 6.68 6.96
N ILE A 12 7.61 7.48 7.33
CA ILE A 12 6.65 8.03 6.39
C ILE A 12 6.72 9.55 6.47
N TYR A 13 6.87 10.19 5.32
CA TYR A 13 7.03 11.65 5.22
C TYR A 13 5.78 12.26 4.57
N ASP A 14 5.43 13.47 5.01
CA ASP A 14 4.36 14.24 4.38
C ASP A 14 4.87 14.91 3.09
N LEU A 15 3.98 15.67 2.44
CA LEU A 15 4.31 16.33 1.18
C LEU A 15 5.38 17.41 1.32
N ASP A 16 5.58 17.92 2.53
CA ASP A 16 6.59 18.93 2.82
C ASP A 16 7.93 18.32 3.22
N GLY A 17 7.99 16.99 3.24
CA GLY A 17 9.21 16.29 3.62
C GLY A 17 9.41 16.13 5.12
N ASN A 18 8.40 16.44 5.92
CA ASN A 18 8.45 16.26 7.37
C ASN A 18 8.05 14.84 7.75
N LEU A 19 8.73 14.29 8.75
CA LEU A 19 8.42 12.95 9.24
C LEU A 19 7.03 12.95 9.89
N ALA A 20 6.11 12.19 9.31
CA ALA A 20 4.74 12.06 9.80
C ALA A 20 4.55 10.85 10.69
N TYR A 21 5.28 9.77 10.42
CA TYR A 21 5.17 8.52 11.19
C TYR A 21 6.48 7.77 11.15
N LYS A 22 6.84 7.17 12.27
CA LYS A 22 7.99 6.27 12.37
C LYS A 22 7.60 5.09 13.24
N GLY A 23 7.77 3.88 12.74
CA GLY A 23 7.46 2.68 13.50
C GLY A 23 7.08 1.53 12.60
N ASP A 24 6.47 0.53 13.20
CA ASP A 24 6.00 -0.64 12.47
C ASP A 24 4.63 -0.37 11.84
N VAL A 25 4.39 -0.94 10.67
CA VAL A 25 3.11 -0.83 9.96
C VAL A 25 2.49 -2.21 9.86
N ASP A 26 1.34 -2.38 10.49
CA ASP A 26 0.57 -3.63 10.42
C ASP A 26 -0.38 -3.55 9.23
N LEU A 27 -0.16 -4.37 8.23
CA LEU A 27 -0.99 -4.39 7.02
C LEU A 27 -2.29 -5.16 7.20
N LYS A 28 -2.42 -5.93 8.27
CA LYS A 28 -3.57 -6.83 8.45
C LYS A 28 -4.92 -6.10 8.43
N PRO A 29 -5.13 -5.00 9.17
CA PRO A 29 -6.42 -4.32 9.13
C PRO A 29 -6.84 -3.89 7.72
N THR A 30 -5.89 -3.39 6.93
CA THR A 30 -6.17 -2.97 5.55
C THR A 30 -6.45 -4.18 4.66
N LEU A 31 -5.68 -5.25 4.78
CA LEU A 31 -5.92 -6.47 4.02
C LEU A 31 -7.27 -7.11 4.39
N ASP A 32 -7.64 -7.06 5.66
CA ASP A 32 -8.94 -7.57 6.11
C ASP A 32 -10.10 -6.80 5.47
N ARG A 33 -10.02 -5.44 5.43
CA ARG A 33 -11.10 -4.67 4.78
C ARG A 33 -11.17 -4.94 3.28
N ILE A 34 -10.03 -5.10 2.62
CA ILE A 34 -9.98 -5.44 1.20
C ILE A 34 -10.66 -6.78 0.96
N ALA A 35 -10.36 -7.78 1.78
CA ALA A 35 -10.96 -9.11 1.66
C ALA A 35 -12.48 -9.07 1.88
N LYS A 36 -12.97 -8.14 2.69
CA LYS A 36 -14.40 -7.96 2.95
C LYS A 36 -15.10 -7.10 1.91
N GLY A 37 -14.37 -6.56 0.94
CA GLY A 37 -14.93 -5.67 -0.06
C GLY A 37 -15.24 -4.27 0.44
N VAL A 38 -14.64 -3.85 1.55
CA VAL A 38 -14.85 -2.53 2.12
C VAL A 38 -13.85 -1.56 1.51
N SER A 39 -14.34 -0.51 0.84
CA SER A 39 -13.50 0.48 0.17
C SER A 39 -13.15 1.65 1.09
N ASP A 40 -11.96 2.23 0.88
CA ASP A 40 -11.65 3.55 1.39
C ASP A 40 -12.39 4.58 0.53
N SER A 41 -12.70 5.74 1.11
CA SER A 41 -13.41 6.78 0.38
C SER A 41 -12.57 7.47 -0.70
N HIS A 42 -11.26 7.27 -0.70
CA HIS A 42 -10.39 7.88 -1.70
C HIS A 42 -10.62 7.25 -3.08
N ARG A 43 -10.70 8.10 -4.11
CA ARG A 43 -11.04 7.66 -5.49
C ARG A 43 -10.08 6.64 -6.07
N ASN A 44 -8.83 6.58 -5.60
CA ASN A 44 -7.83 5.65 -6.14
C ASN A 44 -7.89 4.26 -5.49
N ASP A 45 -8.65 4.11 -4.42
CA ASP A 45 -8.75 2.82 -3.74
C ASP A 45 -9.45 1.80 -4.64
N GLY A 46 -8.81 0.66 -4.91
CA GLY A 46 -9.34 -0.38 -5.76
C GLY A 46 -9.11 -0.18 -7.25
N ASN A 47 -8.33 0.82 -7.64
CA ASN A 47 -8.03 1.07 -9.05
C ASN A 47 -6.91 0.15 -9.56
N THR A 48 -6.88 -0.05 -10.88
CA THR A 48 -5.78 -0.74 -11.53
C THR A 48 -4.48 0.04 -11.32
N PHE A 49 -3.44 -0.65 -10.87
CA PHE A 49 -2.09 -0.11 -10.80
C PHE A 49 -1.34 -0.50 -12.07
N GLY A 50 -0.88 0.50 -12.84
CA GLY A 50 -0.31 0.27 -14.17
C GLY A 50 1.12 -0.25 -14.18
N ASN A 51 1.88 -0.11 -13.08
CA ASN A 51 3.28 -0.51 -13.01
C ASN A 51 4.13 0.10 -14.13
N PHE A 52 3.86 1.37 -14.47
CA PHE A 52 4.51 2.03 -15.61
C PHE A 52 6.01 2.20 -15.43
N GLU A 53 6.49 2.30 -14.20
CA GLU A 53 7.91 2.40 -13.91
C GLU A 53 8.60 1.05 -13.81
N ARG A 54 7.85 -0.03 -13.97
CA ARG A 54 8.34 -1.42 -13.99
C ARG A 54 9.11 -1.82 -12.74
N LYS A 55 8.71 -1.28 -11.60
CA LYS A 55 9.33 -1.63 -10.31
C LYS A 55 8.86 -2.99 -9.79
N LEU A 56 7.68 -3.44 -10.22
CA LEU A 56 7.15 -4.77 -9.95
C LEU A 56 7.32 -5.65 -11.18
N PRO A 57 7.23 -6.98 -11.04
CA PRO A 57 7.31 -7.87 -12.20
C PRO A 57 6.29 -7.50 -13.27
N SER A 58 6.72 -7.54 -14.54
CA SER A 58 5.87 -7.20 -15.67
C SER A 58 4.72 -8.21 -15.81
N LYS A 59 3.50 -7.70 -15.88
CA LYS A 59 2.29 -8.50 -16.06
C LYS A 59 1.36 -7.78 -17.02
N ALA A 60 0.34 -8.49 -17.49
CA ALA A 60 -0.69 -7.90 -18.33
C ALA A 60 -1.40 -6.78 -17.59
N ARG A 61 -1.91 -5.79 -18.34
CA ARG A 61 -2.68 -4.70 -17.76
C ARG A 61 -3.87 -5.25 -16.99
N GLY A 62 -4.13 -4.67 -15.82
CA GLY A 62 -5.19 -5.13 -14.93
C GLY A 62 -4.76 -6.21 -13.96
N TYR A 63 -3.50 -6.64 -14.03
CA TYR A 63 -3.00 -7.65 -13.09
C TYR A 63 -2.89 -7.13 -11.67
N TYR A 64 -2.48 -5.86 -11.48
CA TYR A 64 -2.27 -5.25 -10.17
C TYR A 64 -3.41 -4.29 -9.83
N THR A 65 -3.80 -4.30 -8.57
CA THR A 65 -4.80 -3.38 -8.00
C THR A 65 -4.17 -2.63 -6.84
N GLU A 66 -4.39 -1.31 -6.78
CA GLU A 66 -3.86 -0.48 -5.69
C GLU A 66 -4.94 -0.19 -4.65
N TYR A 67 -4.51 -0.10 -3.40
CA TYR A 67 -5.38 0.22 -2.28
C TYR A 67 -4.71 1.23 -1.36
N VAL A 68 -5.53 2.09 -0.77
CA VAL A 68 -5.06 3.11 0.17
C VAL A 68 -4.79 2.50 1.54
N LEU A 69 -3.70 2.91 2.16
CA LEU A 69 -3.40 2.62 3.56
C LEU A 69 -3.13 3.97 4.24
N ARG A 70 -4.04 4.38 5.12
CA ARG A 70 -3.95 5.68 5.76
C ARG A 70 -2.77 5.76 6.72
N THR A 71 -2.17 6.96 6.82
CA THR A 71 -1.05 7.20 7.71
C THR A 71 -1.54 7.90 8.97
N PRO A 72 -1.22 7.36 10.18
CA PRO A 72 -1.59 8.04 11.42
C PRO A 72 -1.03 9.46 11.45
N GLY A 73 -1.85 10.40 11.93
CA GLY A 73 -1.44 11.79 12.06
C GLY A 73 -1.56 12.65 10.81
N LEU A 74 -1.86 12.06 9.65
CA LEU A 74 -2.11 12.82 8.44
C LEU A 74 -3.61 12.93 8.18
N SER A 75 -4.07 14.13 7.85
CA SER A 75 -5.49 14.39 7.57
C SER A 75 -5.89 13.91 6.18
N GLY A 76 -4.95 13.87 5.23
CA GLY A 76 -5.20 13.40 3.87
C GLY A 76 -4.93 11.92 3.70
N VAL A 77 -4.94 11.48 2.45
CA VAL A 77 -4.75 10.06 2.11
C VAL A 77 -3.37 9.55 2.48
N GLY A 78 -2.37 10.43 2.51
CA GLY A 78 -0.99 10.06 2.77
C GLY A 78 -0.34 9.25 1.65
N PRO A 79 0.93 8.86 1.82
CA PRO A 79 1.71 8.23 0.74
C PRO A 79 1.67 6.71 0.72
N GLN A 80 1.12 6.06 1.75
CA GLN A 80 1.15 4.61 1.81
C GLN A 80 0.13 3.97 0.87
N ARG A 81 0.54 2.87 0.23
CA ARG A 81 -0.35 2.07 -0.62
C ARG A 81 -0.03 0.59 -0.47
N ILE A 82 -1.04 -0.23 -0.74
CA ILE A 82 -0.88 -1.67 -0.94
C ILE A 82 -1.19 -1.97 -2.38
N ILE A 83 -0.35 -2.78 -3.02
CA ILE A 83 -0.58 -3.27 -4.37
C ILE A 83 -0.75 -4.78 -4.30
N MET A 84 -1.84 -5.29 -4.85
CA MET A 84 -2.11 -6.72 -4.88
C MET A 84 -2.11 -7.23 -6.31
N GLY A 85 -1.45 -8.36 -6.53
CA GLY A 85 -1.50 -9.08 -7.79
C GLY A 85 -2.61 -10.11 -7.82
N ARG A 86 -2.91 -10.65 -9.00
CA ARG A 86 -4.00 -11.63 -9.18
C ARG A 86 -3.70 -13.00 -8.54
N ASN A 87 -2.44 -13.28 -8.23
CA ASN A 87 -2.06 -14.49 -7.49
C ASN A 87 -1.88 -14.22 -6.01
N ASP A 88 -2.55 -13.18 -5.49
CA ASP A 88 -2.53 -12.81 -4.07
C ASP A 88 -1.17 -12.33 -3.57
N GLU A 89 -0.24 -11.96 -4.47
CA GLU A 89 0.97 -11.27 -4.05
C GLU A 89 0.60 -9.91 -3.45
N VAL A 90 1.32 -9.52 -2.40
CA VAL A 90 1.09 -8.25 -1.72
C VAL A 90 2.39 -7.47 -1.68
N TYR A 91 2.35 -6.25 -2.20
CA TYR A 91 3.45 -5.29 -2.12
C TYR A 91 3.00 -4.09 -1.32
N TYR A 92 3.94 -3.52 -0.59
CA TYR A 92 3.70 -2.32 0.22
C TYR A 92 4.64 -1.21 -0.22
N THR A 93 4.11 0.01 -0.31
CA THR A 93 4.93 1.21 -0.55
C THR A 93 4.63 2.25 0.52
N PRO A 94 5.68 2.76 1.21
CA PRO A 94 5.52 3.82 2.19
C PRO A 94 5.61 5.23 1.60
N ASP A 95 5.99 5.36 0.33
CA ASP A 95 6.48 6.61 -0.25
C ASP A 95 5.89 6.87 -1.64
N HIS A 96 4.63 6.56 -1.82
CA HIS A 96 3.87 6.85 -3.04
C HIS A 96 4.58 6.29 -4.28
N TYR A 97 4.84 4.96 -4.26
CA TYR A 97 5.35 4.17 -5.39
C TYR A 97 6.84 4.36 -5.71
N VAL A 98 7.61 5.00 -4.84
CA VAL A 98 9.06 5.09 -5.02
C VAL A 98 9.75 3.78 -4.65
N THR A 99 9.41 3.26 -3.48
CA THR A 99 9.97 2.01 -2.96
C THR A 99 8.86 0.98 -2.81
N PHE A 100 9.13 -0.27 -3.17
CA PHE A 100 8.20 -1.37 -2.95
C PHE A 100 8.86 -2.46 -2.12
N ILE A 101 8.08 -3.03 -1.19
CA ILE A 101 8.49 -4.15 -0.36
C ILE A 101 7.49 -5.27 -0.61
N ARG A 102 7.95 -6.42 -1.06
CA ARG A 102 7.06 -7.57 -1.18
C ARG A 102 6.86 -8.21 0.18
N VAL A 103 5.61 -8.34 0.60
CA VAL A 103 5.27 -8.89 1.92
C VAL A 103 4.57 -10.25 1.84
N LYS A 104 4.11 -10.61 0.63
CA LYS A 104 3.48 -11.91 0.45
C LYS A 104 3.56 -12.38 -0.99
#